data_3e29061ff9d84d3a3bac9696104939a6
#
_entry.id   3e29061ff9d84d3a3bac9696104939a6
#
_cell.length_a   1.000
_cell.length_b   1.000
_cell.length_c   1.000
_cell.angle_alpha   90.00
_cell.angle_beta   90.00
_cell.angle_gamma   90.00
#
_symmetry.space_group_name_H-M   'P 1'
#
loop_
_entity.id
_entity.type
_entity.pdbx_description
1 polymer ?
#
loop_
_entity_poly.entity_id
_entity_poly.type
_entity_poly.pdbx_seq_one_letter_code
_entity_poly.pdbx_strand_id
1 'polypeptide(L)'
;MISANNVTYRVGKKALFEDVNIKFTEGNCYGLIGANGAGKSTFLKILSGQLDTTKGDIVITPGQRLSVLEQDHFKYDDNVVMDTVIMGNERLFQIMKEKDAIYAKEDFSDEDGIRASELEAEFAEMDGWEAESNAAMLLNGCLLYT
;
A
#
# COMPACT_ATOMS: atom_id res chain seq x y z
N MET A 1 -5.95 3.99 -14.02
CA MET A 1 -7.33 3.49 -14.25
C MET A 1 -7.51 2.18 -13.51
N ILE A 2 -8.61 2.00 -12.82
CA ILE A 2 -9.02 0.72 -12.21
C ILE A 2 -10.31 0.27 -12.89
N SER A 3 -10.40 -0.99 -13.30
CA SER A 3 -11.59 -1.56 -13.92
C SER A 3 -12.03 -2.81 -13.17
N ALA A 4 -13.30 -2.87 -12.83
CA ALA A 4 -13.97 -4.07 -12.35
C ALA A 4 -14.77 -4.67 -13.50
N ASN A 5 -14.56 -5.94 -13.82
CA ASN A 5 -15.19 -6.65 -14.92
C ASN A 5 -15.96 -7.87 -14.39
N ASN A 6 -17.27 -7.86 -14.55
CA ASN A 6 -18.18 -8.94 -14.13
C ASN A 6 -17.96 -9.42 -12.67
N VAL A 7 -17.61 -8.47 -11.78
CA VAL A 7 -17.24 -8.78 -10.41
C VAL A 7 -18.47 -9.22 -9.63
N THR A 8 -18.39 -10.42 -9.07
CA THR A 8 -19.41 -11.02 -8.21
C THR A 8 -18.74 -11.44 -6.92
N TYR A 9 -19.36 -11.12 -5.79
CA TYR A 9 -18.91 -11.57 -4.49
C TYR A 9 -20.05 -12.19 -3.69
N ARG A 10 -19.83 -13.41 -3.20
CA ARG A 10 -20.81 -14.19 -2.44
C ARG A 10 -20.28 -14.53 -1.05
N VAL A 11 -21.15 -14.44 -0.08
CA VAL A 11 -20.93 -14.98 1.27
C VAL A 11 -21.87 -16.15 1.46
N GLY A 12 -21.32 -17.37 1.32
CA GLY A 12 -22.12 -18.59 1.28
C GLY A 12 -23.07 -18.58 0.08
N LYS A 13 -24.37 -18.74 0.34
CA LYS A 13 -25.41 -18.75 -0.70
C LYS A 13 -25.90 -17.37 -1.12
N LYS A 14 -25.56 -16.31 -0.36
CA LYS A 14 -26.03 -14.95 -0.63
C LYS A 14 -25.00 -14.16 -1.39
N ALA A 15 -25.38 -13.56 -2.52
CA ALA A 15 -24.55 -12.57 -3.19
C ALA A 15 -24.69 -11.21 -2.50
N LEU A 16 -23.58 -10.55 -2.25
CA LEU A 16 -23.56 -9.14 -1.82
C LEU A 16 -23.74 -8.24 -3.04
N PHE A 17 -23.10 -8.58 -4.14
CA PHE A 17 -23.27 -7.94 -5.46
C PHE A 17 -22.90 -8.94 -6.57
N GLU A 18 -23.47 -8.74 -7.73
CA GLU A 18 -23.29 -9.61 -8.90
C GLU A 18 -23.07 -8.77 -10.17
N ASP A 19 -22.20 -9.29 -11.04
CA ASP A 19 -21.92 -8.76 -12.38
C ASP A 19 -21.62 -7.26 -12.43
N VAL A 20 -20.84 -6.77 -11.44
CA VAL A 20 -20.45 -5.37 -11.37
C VAL A 20 -19.41 -5.05 -12.43
N ASN A 21 -19.74 -4.10 -13.30
CA ASN A 21 -18.87 -3.59 -14.35
C ASN A 21 -18.71 -2.09 -14.15
N ILE A 22 -17.51 -1.64 -13.79
CA ILE A 22 -17.24 -0.22 -13.57
C ILE A 22 -15.79 0.11 -13.91
N LYS A 23 -15.58 1.31 -14.43
CA LYS A 23 -14.25 1.88 -14.68
C LYS A 23 -14.06 3.16 -13.85
N PHE A 24 -13.00 3.20 -13.11
CA PHE A 24 -12.55 4.39 -12.40
C PHE A 24 -11.43 5.04 -13.21
N THR A 25 -11.70 6.21 -13.75
CA THR A 25 -10.75 6.96 -14.59
C THR A 25 -10.07 8.07 -13.79
N GLU A 26 -8.90 8.45 -14.23
CA GLU A 26 -8.10 9.50 -13.60
C GLU A 26 -8.84 10.85 -13.60
N GLY A 27 -8.52 11.68 -12.62
CA GLY A 27 -9.09 13.01 -12.47
C GLY A 27 -10.54 13.08 -11.97
N ASN A 28 -11.15 11.92 -11.68
CA ASN A 28 -12.53 11.86 -11.19
C ASN A 28 -12.58 11.38 -9.73
N CYS A 29 -13.58 11.85 -9.02
CA CYS A 29 -13.91 11.41 -7.67
C CYS A 29 -15.21 10.60 -7.72
N TYR A 30 -15.19 9.40 -7.14
CA TYR A 30 -16.33 8.48 -7.15
C TYR A 30 -16.83 8.25 -5.73
N GLY A 31 -18.14 8.36 -5.53
CA GLY A 31 -18.82 8.06 -4.28
C GLY A 31 -19.49 6.69 -4.31
N LEU A 32 -19.15 5.84 -3.34
CA LEU A 32 -19.80 4.53 -3.15
C LEU A 32 -20.85 4.65 -2.04
N ILE A 33 -22.13 4.61 -2.41
CA ILE A 33 -23.26 4.83 -1.51
C ILE A 33 -24.08 3.56 -1.37
N GLY A 34 -24.56 3.27 -0.18
CA GLY A 34 -25.41 2.13 0.10
C GLY A 34 -25.67 1.96 1.62
N ALA A 35 -26.64 1.15 1.96
CA ALA A 35 -26.96 0.82 3.35
C ALA A 35 -25.80 0.09 4.06
N ASN A 36 -25.81 0.08 5.39
CA ASN A 36 -24.89 -0.74 6.16
C ASN A 36 -25.11 -2.22 5.85
N GLY A 37 -24.02 -2.94 5.60
CA GLY A 37 -24.07 -4.35 5.20
C GLY A 37 -24.33 -4.59 3.70
N ALA A 38 -24.42 -3.53 2.87
CA ALA A 38 -24.60 -3.65 1.42
C ALA A 38 -23.32 -4.13 0.67
N GLY A 39 -22.20 -4.27 1.34
CA GLY A 39 -20.95 -4.74 0.74
C GLY A 39 -19.98 -3.63 0.29
N LYS A 40 -20.19 -2.36 0.68
CA LYS A 40 -19.31 -1.25 0.30
C LYS A 40 -17.85 -1.49 0.67
N SER A 41 -17.58 -1.80 1.92
CA SER A 41 -16.22 -2.08 2.41
C SER A 41 -15.63 -3.35 1.77
N THR A 42 -16.47 -4.34 1.51
CA THR A 42 -16.09 -5.56 0.80
C THR A 42 -15.65 -5.24 -0.63
N PHE A 43 -16.40 -4.39 -1.33
CA PHE A 43 -16.04 -3.97 -2.68
C PHE A 43 -14.73 -3.18 -2.71
N LEU A 44 -14.49 -2.30 -1.74
CA LEU A 44 -13.22 -1.58 -1.62
C LEU A 44 -12.04 -2.53 -1.35
N LYS A 45 -12.23 -3.55 -0.51
CA LYS A 45 -11.20 -4.58 -0.28
C LYS A 45 -10.89 -5.40 -1.53
N ILE A 46 -11.89 -5.67 -2.35
CA ILE A 46 -11.71 -6.33 -3.65
C ILE A 46 -10.94 -5.42 -4.62
N LEU A 47 -11.30 -4.15 -4.73
CA LEU A 47 -10.59 -3.17 -5.57
C LEU A 47 -9.12 -3.01 -5.16
N SER A 48 -8.81 -3.14 -3.87
CA SER A 48 -7.45 -3.02 -3.33
C SER A 48 -6.64 -4.32 -3.37
N GLY A 49 -7.25 -5.43 -3.82
CA GLY A 49 -6.59 -6.73 -3.83
C GLY A 49 -6.46 -7.41 -2.46
N GLN A 50 -7.11 -6.87 -1.43
CA GLN A 50 -7.14 -7.47 -0.08
C GLN A 50 -8.11 -8.65 0.02
N LEU A 51 -9.00 -8.79 -0.95
CA LEU A 51 -10.02 -9.83 -0.98
C LEU A 51 -10.25 -10.28 -2.43
N ASP A 52 -10.26 -11.59 -2.64
CA ASP A 52 -10.54 -12.18 -3.96
C ASP A 52 -12.04 -12.14 -4.31
N THR A 53 -12.33 -12.03 -5.59
CA THR A 53 -13.70 -12.12 -6.12
C THR A 53 -14.17 -13.58 -6.19
N THR A 54 -15.49 -13.81 -6.12
CA THR A 54 -16.08 -15.12 -6.46
C THR A 54 -16.07 -15.35 -7.97
N LYS A 55 -16.32 -14.29 -8.74
CA LYS A 55 -16.23 -14.23 -10.21
C LYS A 55 -15.78 -12.85 -10.64
N GLY A 56 -15.24 -12.79 -11.88
CA GLY A 56 -14.78 -11.55 -12.47
C GLY A 56 -13.36 -11.19 -12.01
N ASP A 57 -12.90 -10.08 -12.48
CA ASP A 57 -11.54 -9.61 -12.24
C ASP A 57 -11.46 -8.09 -12.03
N ILE A 58 -10.41 -7.69 -11.34
CA ILE A 58 -10.02 -6.30 -11.20
C ILE A 58 -8.74 -6.08 -11.99
N VAL A 59 -8.77 -5.11 -12.88
CA VAL A 59 -7.60 -4.71 -13.67
C VAL A 59 -7.17 -3.31 -13.24
N ILE A 60 -5.93 -3.21 -12.77
CA ILE A 60 -5.27 -1.93 -12.44
C ILE A 60 -4.23 -1.68 -13.52
N THR A 61 -4.23 -0.49 -14.11
CA THR A 61 -3.24 -0.13 -15.12
C THR A 61 -1.83 -0.25 -14.52
N PRO A 62 -0.89 -0.95 -15.20
CA PRO A 62 0.49 -1.08 -14.73
C PRO A 62 1.13 0.29 -14.42
N GLY A 63 1.94 0.35 -13.36
CA GLY A 63 2.59 1.58 -12.91
C GLY A 63 1.71 2.52 -12.08
N GLN A 64 0.45 2.19 -11.86
CA GLN A 64 -0.43 2.96 -10.97
C GLN A 64 -0.18 2.60 -9.50
N ARG A 65 -0.01 3.61 -8.67
CA ARG A 65 0.04 3.43 -7.21
C ARG A 65 -1.38 3.41 -6.65
N LEU A 66 -1.67 2.37 -5.90
CA LEU A 66 -2.93 2.23 -5.17
C LEU A 66 -2.66 2.38 -3.68
N SER A 67 -3.46 3.21 -3.02
CA SER A 67 -3.41 3.37 -1.56
C SER A 67 -4.82 3.30 -1.00
N VAL A 68 -4.96 2.70 0.17
CA VAL A 68 -6.23 2.51 0.87
C VAL A 68 -6.15 3.14 2.24
N LEU A 69 -7.08 4.05 2.54
CA LEU A 69 -7.25 4.56 3.89
C LEU A 69 -8.00 3.52 4.73
N GLU A 70 -7.35 2.96 5.72
CA GLU A 70 -7.92 1.98 6.63
C GLU A 70 -8.65 2.65 7.80
N GLN A 71 -9.62 1.92 8.38
CA GLN A 71 -10.38 2.40 9.54
C GLN A 71 -9.71 2.10 10.87
N ASP A 72 -8.64 1.32 10.89
CA ASP A 72 -7.86 1.02 12.08
C ASP A 72 -6.94 2.20 12.42
N HIS A 73 -7.35 2.98 13.40
CA HIS A 73 -6.61 4.15 13.85
C HIS A 73 -5.40 3.79 14.72
N PHE A 74 -5.31 2.57 15.22
CA PHE A 74 -4.28 2.12 16.17
C PHE A 74 -3.21 1.24 15.54
N LYS A 75 -3.34 0.94 14.26
CA LYS A 75 -2.45 0.02 13.52
C LYS A 75 -0.96 0.38 13.64
N TYR A 76 -0.66 1.65 13.82
CA TYR A 76 0.71 2.19 13.83
C TYR A 76 1.13 2.81 15.16
N ASP A 77 0.37 2.59 16.25
CA ASP A 77 0.64 3.21 17.56
C ASP A 77 2.02 2.86 18.12
N ASP A 78 2.52 1.68 17.79
CA ASP A 78 3.86 1.21 18.22
C ASP A 78 5.01 1.69 17.31
N ASN A 79 4.71 2.45 16.26
CA ASN A 79 5.71 2.89 15.30
C ASN A 79 6.03 4.39 15.46
N VAL A 80 7.27 4.74 15.16
CA VAL A 80 7.68 6.15 15.07
C VAL A 80 6.94 6.80 13.90
N VAL A 81 6.47 8.02 14.06
CA VAL A 81 5.69 8.76 13.06
C VAL A 81 6.42 8.84 11.71
N MET A 82 7.73 9.12 11.74
CA MET A 82 8.58 9.17 10.54
C MET A 82 8.58 7.81 9.81
N ASP A 83 8.82 6.73 10.55
CA ASP A 83 8.81 5.37 10.01
C ASP A 83 7.44 5.03 9.40
N THR A 84 6.36 5.41 10.06
CA THR A 84 4.99 5.19 9.57
C THR A 84 4.75 5.84 8.21
N VAL A 85 5.26 7.04 7.98
CA VAL A 85 5.15 7.71 6.67
C VAL A 85 5.99 6.98 5.62
N ILE A 86 7.21 6.59 5.96
CA ILE A 86 8.10 5.86 5.04
C ILE A 86 7.55 4.47 4.71
N MET A 87 6.85 3.80 5.64
CA MET A 87 6.13 2.54 5.41
C MET A 87 5.10 2.62 4.26
N GLY A 88 4.65 3.81 3.88
CA GLY A 88 3.84 4.02 2.69
C GLY A 88 4.54 3.59 1.39
N ASN A 89 5.88 3.51 1.40
CA ASN A 89 6.69 2.82 0.40
C ASN A 89 7.30 1.56 1.07
N GLU A 90 6.53 0.49 1.07
CA GLU A 90 6.85 -0.74 1.81
C GLU A 90 8.22 -1.30 1.43
N ARG A 91 8.54 -1.31 0.12
CA ARG A 91 9.83 -1.83 -0.34
C ARG A 91 11.00 -1.00 0.15
N LEU A 92 10.89 0.32 0.07
CA LEU A 92 11.93 1.24 0.56
C LEU A 92 12.16 1.05 2.07
N PHE A 93 11.08 0.93 2.84
CA PHE A 93 11.18 0.70 4.28
C PHE A 93 11.86 -0.63 4.62
N GLN A 94 11.53 -1.72 3.87
CA GLN A 94 12.18 -3.02 4.02
C GLN A 94 13.69 -2.93 3.74
N ILE A 95 14.09 -2.24 2.66
CA ILE A 95 15.50 -2.03 2.33
C ILE A 95 16.23 -1.29 3.45
N MET A 96 15.64 -0.22 3.99
CA MET A 96 16.22 0.52 5.11
C MET A 96 16.45 -0.39 6.32
N LYS A 97 15.46 -1.17 6.72
CA LYS A 97 15.58 -2.09 7.87
C LYS A 97 16.57 -3.22 7.62
N GLU A 98 16.61 -3.77 6.40
CA GLU A 98 17.57 -4.83 6.04
C GLU A 98 19.02 -4.30 6.04
N LYS A 99 19.24 -3.08 5.52
CA LYS A 99 20.55 -2.41 5.57
C LYS A 99 20.99 -2.20 7.02
N ASP A 100 20.13 -1.62 7.85
CA ASP A 100 20.44 -1.39 9.27
C ASP A 100 20.81 -2.69 9.98
N ALA A 101 20.08 -3.78 9.70
CA ALA A 101 20.34 -5.09 10.27
C ALA A 101 21.69 -5.67 9.82
N ILE A 102 22.05 -5.50 8.54
CA ILE A 102 23.33 -5.98 7.99
C ILE A 102 24.48 -5.20 8.62
N TYR A 103 24.38 -3.86 8.68
CA TYR A 103 25.45 -3.03 9.24
C TYR A 103 25.59 -3.13 10.76
N ALA A 104 24.56 -3.58 11.45
CA ALA A 104 24.60 -3.83 12.90
C ALA A 104 25.23 -5.20 13.27
N LYS A 105 25.55 -6.05 12.30
CA LYS A 105 26.18 -7.36 12.57
C LYS A 105 27.63 -7.17 13.03
N GLU A 106 28.01 -7.88 14.09
CA GLU A 106 29.40 -7.95 14.54
C GLU A 106 30.27 -8.77 13.58
N ASP A 107 29.70 -9.85 13.00
CA ASP A 107 30.35 -10.74 12.04
C ASP A 107 29.90 -10.41 10.61
N PHE A 108 30.47 -9.33 10.04
CA PHE A 108 30.19 -8.91 8.68
C PHE A 108 30.90 -9.83 7.67
N SER A 109 30.15 -10.62 6.90
CA SER A 109 30.65 -11.56 5.91
C SER A 109 30.78 -10.94 4.52
N ASP A 110 31.52 -11.61 3.61
CA ASP A 110 31.58 -11.21 2.20
C ASP A 110 30.20 -11.25 1.53
N GLU A 111 29.35 -12.19 1.91
CA GLU A 111 27.95 -12.29 1.44
C GLU A 111 27.11 -11.08 1.93
N ASP A 112 27.30 -10.66 3.18
CA ASP A 112 26.67 -9.46 3.71
C ASP A 112 27.11 -8.20 2.93
N GLY A 113 28.37 -8.15 2.51
CA GLY A 113 28.90 -7.06 1.69
C GLY A 113 28.26 -6.99 0.31
N ILE A 114 28.09 -8.15 -0.36
CA ILE A 114 27.39 -8.23 -1.64
C ILE A 114 25.93 -7.79 -1.48
N ARG A 115 25.25 -8.33 -0.49
CA ARG A 115 23.83 -7.99 -0.22
C ARG A 115 23.66 -6.51 0.11
N ALA A 116 24.54 -5.95 0.93
CA ALA A 116 24.53 -4.52 1.23
C ALA A 116 24.68 -3.66 -0.03
N SER A 117 25.56 -4.06 -0.95
CA SER A 117 25.78 -3.33 -2.21
C SER A 117 24.56 -3.38 -3.12
N GLU A 118 23.85 -4.52 -3.20
CA GLU A 118 22.61 -4.66 -3.94
C GLU A 118 21.52 -3.75 -3.36
N LEU A 119 21.37 -3.75 -2.03
CA LEU A 119 20.39 -2.93 -1.32
C LEU A 119 20.71 -1.43 -1.48
N GLU A 120 21.98 -1.03 -1.49
CA GLU A 120 22.39 0.36 -1.74
C GLU A 120 22.01 0.82 -3.15
N ALA A 121 22.20 -0.04 -4.15
CA ALA A 121 21.80 0.27 -5.51
C ALA A 121 20.28 0.44 -5.64
N GLU A 122 19.50 -0.50 -5.07
CA GLU A 122 18.04 -0.42 -5.07
C GLU A 122 17.53 0.79 -4.28
N PHE A 123 18.16 1.09 -3.15
CA PHE A 123 17.86 2.26 -2.33
C PHE A 123 18.06 3.58 -3.10
N ALA A 124 19.15 3.68 -3.86
CA ALA A 124 19.42 4.84 -4.68
C ALA A 124 18.43 4.98 -5.85
N GLU A 125 18.03 3.87 -6.49
CA GLU A 125 17.01 3.88 -7.55
C GLU A 125 15.63 4.33 -7.06
N MET A 126 15.35 4.12 -5.78
CA MET A 126 14.09 4.52 -5.14
C MET A 126 14.14 5.89 -4.47
N ASP A 127 15.17 6.69 -4.75
CA ASP A 127 15.41 8.00 -4.09
C ASP A 127 15.43 7.90 -2.55
N GLY A 128 15.97 6.81 -2.04
CA GLY A 128 15.97 6.50 -0.60
C GLY A 128 16.69 7.52 0.26
N TRP A 129 17.71 8.19 -0.29
CA TRP A 129 18.44 9.26 0.40
C TRP A 129 17.57 10.47 0.74
N GLU A 130 16.49 10.68 0.00
CA GLU A 130 15.52 11.75 0.22
C GLU A 130 14.30 11.31 1.03
N ALA A 131 14.21 10.03 1.42
CA ALA A 131 13.02 9.46 2.05
C ALA A 131 12.63 10.17 3.34
N GLU A 132 13.57 10.43 4.22
CA GLU A 132 13.32 11.15 5.49
C GLU A 132 12.94 12.60 5.25
N SER A 133 13.62 13.27 4.34
CA SER A 133 13.34 14.66 3.95
C SER A 133 11.94 14.80 3.35
N ASN A 134 11.58 13.87 2.45
CA ASN A 134 10.26 13.83 1.84
C ASN A 134 9.16 13.52 2.86
N ALA A 135 9.42 12.58 3.78
CA ALA A 135 8.49 12.26 4.86
C ALA A 135 8.28 13.46 5.80
N ALA A 136 9.37 14.15 6.19
CA ALA A 136 9.29 15.35 7.01
C ALA A 136 8.49 16.46 6.31
N MET A 137 8.67 16.65 5.01
CA MET A 137 7.92 17.63 4.22
C MET A 137 6.42 17.30 4.19
N LEU A 138 6.05 16.02 4.03
CA LEU A 138 4.67 15.57 4.08
C LEU A 138 4.04 15.80 5.45
N LEU A 139 4.74 15.45 6.52
CA LEU A 139 4.29 15.66 7.90
C LEU A 139 4.09 17.14 8.22
N ASN A 140 5.01 17.99 7.77
CA ASN A 140 4.88 19.44 7.92
C ASN A 140 3.64 19.98 7.18
N GLY A 141 3.39 19.50 5.97
CA GLY A 141 2.18 19.83 5.20
C GLY A 141 0.88 19.41 5.89
N CYS A 142 0.90 18.34 6.68
CA CYS A 142 -0.22 17.89 7.51
C CYS A 142 -0.27 18.54 8.90
N LEU A 143 0.62 19.48 9.23
CA LEU A 143 0.74 20.11 10.56
C LEU A 143 1.04 19.11 11.71
N LEU A 144 1.58 17.94 11.39
CA LEU A 144 1.95 16.91 12.35
C LEU A 144 3.41 17.03 12.82
N TYR A 145 4.19 17.84 12.14
CA TYR A 145 5.59 18.09 12.46
C TYR A 145 5.74 19.49 13.06
N THR A 146 6.23 19.53 14.26
CA THR A 146 6.53 20.79 14.98
C THR A 146 8.02 20.90 15.25
#